data_664b69943381fff16e942775742ac880
#
_entry.id   664b69943381fff16e942775742ac880
#
_cell.length_a   1.000
_cell.length_b   1.000
_cell.length_c   1.000
_cell.angle_alpha   90.00
_cell.angle_beta   90.00
_cell.angle_gamma   90.00
#
_symmetry.space_group_name_H-M   'P 1'
#
loop_
_entity.id
_entity.type
_entity.pdbx_description
1 polymer ?
#
loop_
_entity_poly.entity_id
_entity_poly.type
_entity_poly.pdbx_seq_one_letter_code
_entity_poly.pdbx_strand_id
1 'polypeptide(L)'
;MSAHGTILVAAPQISFPGGEEAVLIVLRWIHFVAGITWIGLLYFFNLVATPFLRELDAQQRGLVVPRLMPKALWWFRWSALLTVLVGVAYWSHIVAVDVRSAVAAGEPASAGGMMGSFFLIWT
;
A
#
# COMPACT_ATOMS: atom_id res chain seq x y z
N MET A 1 -32.40 50.41 -0.97
CA MET A 1 -30.95 50.25 -0.85
C MET A 1 -30.66 48.75 -0.86
N SER A 2 -30.26 48.26 -2.02
CA SER A 2 -30.07 46.82 -2.28
C SER A 2 -28.63 46.42 -1.98
N ALA A 3 -28.42 45.66 -0.93
CA ALA A 3 -27.16 44.98 -0.69
C ALA A 3 -27.16 43.72 -1.52
N HIS A 4 -26.61 43.77 -2.72
CA HIS A 4 -26.27 42.57 -3.50
C HIS A 4 -25.06 41.91 -2.85
N GLY A 5 -25.34 40.96 -1.95
CA GLY A 5 -24.32 40.06 -1.47
C GLY A 5 -23.82 39.18 -2.62
N THR A 6 -22.73 39.59 -3.23
CA THR A 6 -22.00 38.76 -4.19
C THR A 6 -21.44 37.58 -3.44
N ILE A 7 -22.10 36.45 -3.56
CA ILE A 7 -21.54 35.16 -3.09
C ILE A 7 -20.36 34.87 -4.01
N LEU A 8 -19.16 35.26 -3.62
CA LEU A 8 -17.92 34.79 -4.22
C LEU A 8 -17.83 33.34 -3.91
N VAL A 9 -18.30 32.47 -4.85
CA VAL A 9 -18.00 31.08 -4.84
C VAL A 9 -16.47 30.98 -5.07
N ALA A 10 -15.74 30.75 -3.99
CA ALA A 10 -14.31 30.49 -4.07
C ALA A 10 -14.09 29.31 -4.99
N ALA A 11 -13.46 29.55 -6.14
CA ALA A 11 -13.05 28.48 -7.02
C ALA A 11 -12.17 27.49 -6.24
N PRO A 12 -12.37 26.17 -6.42
CA PRO A 12 -11.53 25.18 -5.74
C PRO A 12 -10.07 25.47 -6.09
N GLN A 13 -9.30 25.90 -5.10
CA GLN A 13 -7.88 26.12 -5.24
C GLN A 13 -7.24 24.74 -5.38
N ILE A 14 -6.88 24.35 -6.60
CA ILE A 14 -6.08 23.16 -6.85
C ILE A 14 -4.66 23.52 -6.40
N SER A 15 -4.37 23.28 -5.13
CA SER A 15 -3.00 23.37 -4.62
C SER A 15 -2.28 22.07 -5.02
N PHE A 16 -1.20 22.19 -5.74
CA PHE A 16 -0.32 21.06 -5.99
C PHE A 16 0.27 20.57 -4.66
N PRO A 17 0.28 19.26 -4.41
CA PRO A 17 0.83 18.71 -3.17
C PRO A 17 2.28 19.19 -2.99
N GLY A 18 2.61 19.62 -1.78
CA GLY A 18 3.99 19.89 -1.40
C GLY A 18 4.86 18.65 -1.58
N GLY A 19 6.19 18.81 -1.62
CA GLY A 19 7.09 17.69 -1.86
C GLY A 19 6.88 16.50 -0.95
N GLU A 20 6.56 16.72 0.33
CA GLU A 20 6.27 15.64 1.29
C GLU A 20 4.97 14.92 0.98
N GLU A 21 3.92 15.64 0.63
CA GLU A 21 2.63 15.05 0.26
C GLU A 21 2.75 14.25 -1.04
N ALA A 22 3.52 14.73 -2.01
CA ALA A 22 3.78 14.01 -3.25
C ALA A 22 4.48 12.68 -3.00
N VAL A 23 5.48 12.64 -2.10
CA VAL A 23 6.16 11.41 -1.71
C VAL A 23 5.20 10.41 -1.07
N LEU A 24 4.34 10.85 -0.16
CA LEU A 24 3.34 9.99 0.48
C LEU A 24 2.33 9.42 -0.52
N ILE A 25 1.90 10.22 -1.49
CA ILE A 25 1.00 9.76 -2.56
C ILE A 25 1.69 8.69 -3.41
N VAL A 26 2.95 8.91 -3.80
CA VAL A 26 3.73 7.94 -4.59
C VAL A 26 3.94 6.64 -3.81
N LEU A 27 4.33 6.71 -2.54
CA LEU A 27 4.49 5.52 -1.68
C LEU A 27 3.18 4.74 -1.57
N ARG A 28 2.05 5.43 -1.39
CA ARG A 28 0.73 4.79 -1.35
C ARG A 28 0.42 4.06 -2.65
N TRP A 29 0.66 4.69 -3.81
CA TRP A 29 0.44 4.06 -5.10
C TRP A 29 1.34 2.84 -5.32
N ILE A 30 2.61 2.93 -4.97
CA ILE A 30 3.54 1.79 -5.06
C ILE A 30 3.06 0.65 -4.17
N HIS A 31 2.62 0.95 -2.94
CA HIS A 31 2.07 -0.06 -2.02
C HIS A 31 0.85 -0.76 -2.61
N PHE A 32 -0.11 -0.01 -3.17
CA PHE A 32 -1.30 -0.59 -3.79
C PHE A 32 -0.96 -1.45 -5.00
N VAL A 33 -0.16 -0.96 -5.94
CA VAL A 33 0.19 -1.70 -7.16
C VAL A 33 0.97 -2.97 -6.82
N ALA A 34 1.94 -2.89 -5.93
CA ALA A 34 2.70 -4.05 -5.47
C ALA A 34 1.80 -5.05 -4.71
N GLY A 35 0.91 -4.56 -3.85
CA GLY A 35 -0.06 -5.37 -3.11
C GLY A 35 -1.04 -6.10 -4.03
N ILE A 36 -1.61 -5.42 -5.02
CA ILE A 36 -2.50 -6.02 -6.02
C ILE A 36 -1.76 -7.10 -6.81
N THR A 37 -0.51 -6.84 -7.22
CA THR A 37 0.32 -7.81 -7.92
C THR A 37 0.59 -9.05 -7.07
N TRP A 38 0.94 -8.86 -5.81
CA TRP A 38 1.19 -9.95 -4.86
C TRP A 38 -0.05 -10.80 -4.63
N ILE A 39 -1.19 -10.18 -4.30
CA ILE A 39 -2.46 -10.87 -4.06
C ILE A 39 -2.96 -11.54 -5.34
N GLY A 40 -2.85 -10.88 -6.49
CA GLY A 40 -3.22 -11.44 -7.78
C GLY A 40 -2.42 -12.70 -8.12
N LEU A 41 -1.14 -12.74 -7.82
CA LEU A 41 -0.31 -13.93 -7.98
C LEU A 41 -0.67 -15.04 -7.00
N LEU A 42 -1.08 -14.72 -5.76
CA LEU A 42 -1.63 -15.70 -4.83
C LEU A 42 -2.87 -16.38 -5.40
N TYR A 43 -3.81 -15.61 -5.92
CA TYR A 43 -4.99 -16.16 -6.59
C TYR A 43 -4.63 -16.97 -7.82
N PHE A 44 -3.71 -16.48 -8.64
CA PHE A 44 -3.22 -17.20 -9.81
C PHE A 44 -2.65 -18.59 -9.43
N PHE A 45 -1.80 -18.66 -8.43
CA PHE A 45 -1.22 -19.93 -8.01
C PHE A 45 -2.25 -20.91 -7.48
N ASN A 46 -3.20 -20.44 -6.67
CA ASN A 46 -4.18 -21.30 -6.01
C ASN A 46 -5.34 -21.70 -6.93
N LEU A 47 -5.87 -20.75 -7.70
CA LEU A 47 -7.09 -20.96 -8.48
C LEU A 47 -6.83 -21.39 -9.93
N VAL A 48 -5.70 -21.01 -10.50
CA VAL A 48 -5.39 -21.27 -11.90
C VAL A 48 -4.26 -22.25 -12.06
N ALA A 49 -3.10 -21.97 -11.49
CA ALA A 49 -1.90 -22.78 -11.72
C ALA A 49 -2.03 -24.20 -11.10
N THR A 50 -2.58 -24.30 -9.90
CA THR A 50 -2.73 -25.59 -9.21
C THR A 50 -3.67 -26.54 -9.96
N PRO A 51 -4.91 -26.18 -10.32
CA PRO A 51 -5.77 -27.07 -11.09
C PRO A 51 -5.21 -27.36 -12.47
N PHE A 52 -4.70 -26.35 -13.18
CA PHE A 52 -4.08 -26.52 -14.50
C PHE A 52 -2.94 -27.54 -14.49
N LEU A 53 -2.05 -27.46 -13.49
CA LEU A 53 -0.94 -28.42 -13.38
C LEU A 53 -1.40 -29.84 -13.05
N ARG A 54 -2.58 -30.01 -12.46
CA ARG A 54 -3.16 -31.35 -12.21
C ARG A 54 -3.69 -32.02 -13.47
N GLU A 55 -4.14 -31.22 -14.44
CA GLU A 55 -4.64 -31.71 -15.74
C GLU A 55 -3.52 -32.12 -16.70
N LEU A 56 -2.29 -31.64 -16.47
CA LEU A 56 -1.15 -31.93 -17.32
C LEU A 56 -0.54 -33.31 -17.02
N ASP A 57 -0.13 -34.00 -18.07
CA ASP A 57 0.70 -35.19 -17.96
C ASP A 57 2.09 -34.92 -17.36
N ALA A 58 2.75 -35.93 -16.82
CA ALA A 58 4.06 -35.79 -16.21
C ALA A 58 5.11 -35.15 -17.14
N GLN A 59 5.07 -35.49 -18.43
CA GLN A 59 5.95 -34.93 -19.44
C GLN A 59 5.69 -33.46 -19.71
N GLN A 60 4.42 -33.09 -19.88
CA GLN A 60 3.98 -31.67 -20.08
C GLN A 60 4.31 -30.82 -18.86
N ARG A 61 4.04 -31.34 -17.66
CA ARG A 61 4.38 -30.68 -16.39
C ARG A 61 5.87 -30.41 -16.27
N GLY A 62 6.70 -31.35 -16.65
CA GLY A 62 8.15 -31.19 -16.67
C GLY A 62 8.66 -30.12 -17.61
N LEU A 63 7.91 -29.77 -18.65
CA LEU A 63 8.23 -28.66 -19.56
C LEU A 63 7.70 -27.31 -19.09
N VAL A 64 6.50 -27.27 -18.53
CA VAL A 64 5.81 -26.03 -18.14
C VAL A 64 6.32 -25.46 -16.84
N VAL A 65 6.46 -26.31 -15.80
CA VAL A 65 6.83 -25.86 -14.45
C VAL A 65 8.18 -25.14 -14.42
N PRO A 66 9.28 -25.66 -15.01
CA PRO A 66 10.57 -24.98 -14.95
C PRO A 66 10.62 -23.65 -15.71
N ARG A 67 9.72 -23.45 -16.66
CA ARG A 67 9.67 -22.23 -17.47
C ARG A 67 8.75 -21.16 -16.89
N LEU A 68 7.62 -21.55 -16.32
CA LEU A 68 6.59 -20.65 -15.79
C LEU A 68 6.88 -20.26 -14.34
N MET A 69 7.16 -21.25 -13.48
CA MET A 69 7.26 -21.03 -12.04
C MET A 69 8.37 -20.06 -11.62
N PRO A 70 9.59 -20.12 -12.17
CA PRO A 70 10.64 -19.19 -11.75
C PRO A 70 10.28 -17.74 -12.03
N LYS A 71 9.62 -17.46 -13.17
CA LYS A 71 9.20 -16.11 -13.55
C LYS A 71 8.07 -15.60 -12.64
N ALA A 72 7.05 -16.43 -12.41
CA ALA A 72 5.93 -16.09 -11.55
C ALA A 72 6.36 -15.91 -10.09
N LEU A 73 7.23 -16.76 -9.58
CA LEU A 73 7.78 -16.66 -8.22
C LEU A 73 8.71 -15.45 -8.06
N TRP A 74 9.43 -15.05 -9.10
CA TRP A 74 10.23 -13.84 -9.08
C TRP A 74 9.35 -12.61 -8.85
N TRP A 75 8.29 -12.44 -9.62
CA TRP A 75 7.31 -11.36 -9.44
C TRP A 75 6.61 -11.42 -8.09
N PHE A 76 6.21 -12.61 -7.67
CA PHE A 76 5.58 -12.83 -6.36
C PHE A 76 6.46 -12.37 -5.21
N ARG A 77 7.74 -12.77 -5.20
CA ARG A 77 8.70 -12.40 -4.16
C ARG A 77 8.94 -10.89 -4.11
N TRP A 78 9.18 -10.29 -5.28
CA TRP A 78 9.48 -8.86 -5.33
C TRP A 78 8.26 -7.99 -5.02
N SER A 79 7.08 -8.34 -5.47
CA SER A 79 5.87 -7.60 -5.14
C SER A 79 5.53 -7.69 -3.66
N ALA A 80 5.68 -8.86 -3.03
CA ALA A 80 5.50 -9.02 -1.59
C ALA A 80 6.50 -8.17 -0.80
N LEU A 81 7.79 -8.26 -1.14
CA LEU A 81 8.85 -7.47 -0.48
C LEU A 81 8.59 -5.97 -0.61
N LEU A 82 8.28 -5.50 -1.81
CA LEU A 82 8.01 -4.09 -2.08
C LEU A 82 6.77 -3.60 -1.31
N THR A 83 5.70 -4.39 -1.27
CA THR A 83 4.49 -4.07 -0.51
C THR A 83 4.81 -3.85 0.97
N VAL A 84 5.57 -4.75 1.57
CA VAL A 84 5.95 -4.67 3.00
C VAL A 84 6.87 -3.47 3.25
N LEU A 85 7.93 -3.32 2.46
CA LEU A 85 8.90 -2.22 2.64
C LEU A 85 8.25 -0.85 2.50
N VAL A 86 7.45 -0.65 1.47
CA VAL A 86 6.76 0.62 1.24
C VAL A 86 5.68 0.86 2.29
N GLY A 87 4.98 -0.18 2.72
CA GLY A 87 4.00 -0.10 3.80
C GLY A 87 4.63 0.33 5.12
N VAL A 88 5.76 -0.26 5.48
CA VAL A 88 6.53 0.11 6.69
C VAL A 88 7.08 1.54 6.57
N ALA A 89 7.63 1.92 5.41
CA ALA A 89 8.13 3.27 5.17
C ALA A 89 7.02 4.33 5.30
N TYR A 90 5.86 4.07 4.70
CA TYR A 90 4.68 4.93 4.79
C TYR A 90 4.19 5.07 6.24
N TRP A 91 4.05 3.94 6.94
CA TRP A 91 3.62 3.92 8.34
C TRP A 91 4.60 4.63 9.27
N SER A 92 5.90 4.39 9.14
CA SER A 92 6.93 5.04 9.95
C SER A 92 6.97 6.55 9.75
N HIS A 93 6.70 7.02 8.52
CA HIS A 93 6.60 8.45 8.25
C HIS A 93 5.40 9.09 8.97
N ILE A 94 4.23 8.46 8.93
CA ILE A 94 3.03 8.95 9.64
C ILE A 94 3.29 9.02 11.14
N VAL A 95 3.82 7.95 11.72
CA VAL A 95 4.14 7.91 13.17
C VAL A 95 5.16 8.98 13.54
N ALA A 96 6.18 9.20 12.73
CA ALA A 96 7.19 10.24 12.98
C ALA A 96 6.58 11.66 12.95
N VAL A 97 5.65 11.93 12.03
CA VAL A 97 4.96 13.22 11.95
C VAL A 97 4.05 13.41 13.17
N ASP A 98 3.27 12.41 13.56
CA ASP A 98 2.39 12.48 14.73
C ASP A 98 3.17 12.66 16.03
N VAL A 99 4.28 11.95 16.21
CA VAL A 99 5.13 12.11 17.39
C VAL A 99 5.73 13.52 17.44
N ARG A 100 6.19 14.06 16.33
CA ARG A 100 6.72 15.44 16.27
C ARG A 100 5.66 16.46 16.62
N SER A 101 4.43 16.30 16.12
CA SER A 101 3.32 17.21 16.42
C SER A 101 2.91 17.15 17.89
N ALA A 102 2.87 15.96 18.50
CA ALA A 102 2.57 15.75 19.90
C ALA A 102 3.64 16.39 20.82
N VAL A 103 4.92 16.21 20.48
CA VAL A 103 6.04 16.83 21.21
C VAL A 103 5.97 18.36 21.10
N ALA A 104 5.65 18.90 19.93
CA ALA A 104 5.52 20.33 19.72
C ALA A 104 4.31 20.93 20.50
N ALA A 105 3.27 20.13 20.73
CA ALA A 105 2.10 20.52 21.53
C ALA A 105 2.33 20.40 23.06
N GLY A 106 3.52 19.90 23.48
CA GLY A 106 3.84 19.70 24.91
C GLY A 106 3.12 18.51 25.54
N GLU A 107 2.52 17.66 24.76
CA GLU A 107 1.90 16.41 25.22
C GLU A 107 2.95 15.29 25.32
N PRO A 108 2.90 14.42 26.36
CA PRO A 108 3.78 13.27 26.42
C PRO A 108 3.44 12.33 25.25
N ALA A 109 4.31 12.31 24.25
CA ALA A 109 4.17 11.41 23.12
C ALA A 109 4.30 9.96 23.59
N SER A 110 3.19 9.33 23.93
CA SER A 110 3.15 7.89 24.20
C SER A 110 3.09 7.15 22.87
N ALA A 111 4.26 6.89 22.27
CA ALA A 111 4.37 5.97 21.12
C ALA A 111 3.72 4.60 21.44
N GLY A 112 3.67 4.22 22.73
CA GLY A 112 2.95 3.05 23.20
C GLY A 112 1.42 3.16 23.12
N GLY A 113 0.83 4.37 23.22
CA GLY A 113 -0.61 4.57 23.09
C GLY A 113 -1.10 4.41 21.65
N MET A 114 -0.31 4.86 20.66
CA MET A 114 -0.64 4.71 19.26
C MET A 114 -0.49 3.25 18.78
N MET A 115 0.53 2.54 19.22
CA MET A 115 0.64 1.09 18.96
C MET A 115 -0.49 0.32 19.65
N GLY A 116 -0.84 0.67 20.90
CA GLY A 116 -1.93 0.03 21.63
C GLY A 116 -3.28 0.23 20.96
N SER A 117 -3.60 1.43 20.47
CA SER A 117 -4.86 1.70 19.77
C SER A 117 -4.94 0.97 18.42
N PHE A 118 -3.83 0.85 17.70
CA PHE A 118 -3.78 0.08 16.46
C PHE A 118 -4.07 -1.41 16.70
N PHE A 119 -3.49 -2.02 17.73
CA PHE A 119 -3.77 -3.41 18.09
C PHE A 119 -5.18 -3.61 18.66
N LEU A 120 -5.74 -2.65 19.38
CA LEU A 120 -7.12 -2.73 19.90
C LEU A 120 -8.20 -2.66 18.81
N ILE A 121 -7.93 -1.95 17.71
CA ILE A 121 -8.87 -1.88 16.57
C ILE A 121 -8.86 -3.20 15.76
N TRP A 122 -7.77 -3.97 15.83
CA TRP A 122 -7.61 -5.23 15.07
C TRP A 122 -7.96 -6.50 15.87
N THR A 123 -8.23 -6.37 17.15
CA THR A 123 -8.73 -7.47 18.00
C THR A 123 -10.19 -7.29 18.33
#